data_559e129d121b7f20b9b1ee1dfbb62e86
#
_entry.id   559e129d121b7f20b9b1ee1dfbb62e86
#
_cell.length_a   1.000
_cell.length_b   1.000
_cell.length_c   1.000
_cell.angle_alpha   90.00
_cell.angle_beta   90.00
_cell.angle_gamma   90.00
#
_symmetry.space_group_name_H-M   'P 1'
#
loop_
_entity.id
_entity.type
_entity.pdbx_description
1 polymer ?
#
loop_
_entity_poly.entity_id
_entity_poly.type
_entity_poly.pdbx_seq_one_letter_code
_entity_poly.pdbx_strand_id
1 'polypeptide(L)'
;RFIELVDDAFRAYGRDEITILDFGCGKSYLTFVLYYYFAVKRGVRAKIIGYDLKEDVVEHCNEVAARYGYSDLHFVVADVTRDVLYSEHIDMLVTLHACDVATDYALHYAISRGVEHIFSVPCCQHEVNKTIQKGGDFDILLSHGLFQERFSALLTDAIRAAVLEDEGYDVDVIEFIDFAHSP
;
A
#
# COMPACT_ATOMS: atom_id res chain seq x y z
N ARG A 1 -2.88 -9.34 -11.97
CA ARG A 1 -3.04 -7.90 -12.32
C ARG A 1 -2.17 -6.99 -11.46
N PHE A 2 -2.24 -7.05 -10.12
CA PHE A 2 -1.42 -6.18 -9.27
C PHE A 2 0.08 -6.31 -9.59
N ILE A 3 0.61 -7.55 -9.68
CA ILE A 3 2.01 -7.80 -10.04
C ILE A 3 2.35 -7.23 -11.43
N GLU A 4 1.44 -7.23 -12.37
CA GLU A 4 1.64 -6.67 -13.71
C GLU A 4 1.85 -5.15 -13.64
N LEU A 5 1.03 -4.44 -12.86
CA LEU A 5 1.20 -2.99 -12.64
C LEU A 5 2.53 -2.66 -11.98
N VAL A 6 2.89 -3.43 -10.94
CA VAL A 6 4.18 -3.27 -10.25
C VAL A 6 5.36 -3.56 -11.20
N ASP A 7 5.23 -4.59 -12.05
CA ASP A 7 6.26 -4.92 -13.04
C ASP A 7 6.38 -3.87 -14.14
N ASP A 8 5.28 -3.32 -14.60
CA ASP A 8 5.28 -2.26 -15.61
C ASP A 8 5.98 -0.99 -15.08
N ALA A 9 5.70 -0.60 -13.84
CA ALA A 9 6.41 0.48 -13.17
C ALA A 9 7.91 0.17 -13.04
N PHE A 10 8.28 -1.03 -12.58
CA PHE A 10 9.68 -1.44 -12.46
C PHE A 10 10.44 -1.45 -13.80
N ARG A 11 9.80 -1.88 -14.88
CA ARG A 11 10.43 -1.90 -16.21
C ARG A 11 10.80 -0.51 -16.70
N ALA A 12 10.07 0.51 -16.30
CA ALA A 12 10.38 1.89 -16.65
C ALA A 12 11.74 2.35 -16.10
N TYR A 13 12.20 1.74 -15.00
CA TYR A 13 13.51 2.07 -14.39
C TYR A 13 14.73 1.56 -15.16
N GLY A 14 14.64 0.42 -15.82
CA GLY A 14 15.79 -0.25 -16.46
C GLY A 14 16.90 -0.63 -15.47
N ARG A 15 16.54 -0.92 -14.19
CA ARG A 15 17.46 -1.29 -13.11
C ARG A 15 17.46 -2.79 -12.85
N ASP A 16 18.56 -3.31 -12.28
CA ASP A 16 18.71 -4.72 -11.89
C ASP A 16 18.42 -4.97 -10.41
N GLU A 17 18.05 -3.94 -9.68
CA GLU A 17 17.77 -3.98 -8.25
C GLU A 17 16.52 -3.17 -7.91
N ILE A 18 15.84 -3.58 -6.85
CA ILE A 18 14.66 -2.91 -6.34
C ILE A 18 14.55 -3.07 -4.82
N THR A 19 14.26 -1.97 -4.13
CA THR A 19 13.91 -1.97 -2.70
C THR A 19 12.44 -1.62 -2.55
N ILE A 20 11.66 -2.53 -1.96
CA ILE A 20 10.22 -2.38 -1.75
C ILE A 20 9.93 -2.40 -0.26
N LEU A 21 9.12 -1.44 0.20
CA LEU A 21 8.51 -1.48 1.53
C LEU A 21 7.03 -1.84 1.42
N ASP A 22 6.57 -2.75 2.28
CA ASP A 22 5.16 -3.14 2.42
C ASP A 22 4.65 -2.77 3.82
N PHE A 23 3.74 -1.80 3.87
CA PHE A 23 3.18 -1.28 5.11
C PHE A 23 1.87 -1.99 5.47
N GLY A 24 1.81 -2.53 6.72
CA GLY A 24 0.68 -3.31 7.18
C GLY A 24 0.61 -4.65 6.44
N CYS A 25 1.76 -5.32 6.30
CA CYS A 25 1.90 -6.50 5.46
C CYS A 25 1.02 -7.69 5.92
N GLY A 26 0.55 -7.72 7.16
CA GLY A 26 -0.30 -8.78 7.70
C GLY A 26 0.30 -10.17 7.47
N LYS A 27 -0.49 -11.11 6.95
CA LYS A 27 -0.03 -12.45 6.57
C LYS A 27 0.90 -12.48 5.35
N SER A 28 1.17 -11.33 4.76
CA SER A 28 2.22 -11.08 3.76
C SER A 28 2.14 -11.90 2.46
N TYR A 29 0.96 -12.41 2.11
CA TYR A 29 0.84 -13.21 0.88
C TYR A 29 1.36 -12.46 -0.35
N LEU A 30 1.03 -11.17 -0.47
CA LEU A 30 1.50 -10.39 -1.60
C LEU A 30 2.99 -10.10 -1.52
N THR A 31 3.53 -9.80 -0.33
CA THR A 31 4.96 -9.55 -0.11
C THR A 31 5.79 -10.74 -0.55
N PHE A 32 5.35 -11.97 -0.21
CA PHE A 32 5.98 -13.21 -0.69
C PHE A 32 5.88 -13.37 -2.20
N VAL A 33 4.73 -13.04 -2.80
CA VAL A 33 4.54 -13.11 -4.25
C VAL A 33 5.41 -12.09 -4.97
N LEU A 34 5.53 -10.86 -4.46
CA LEU A 34 6.43 -9.84 -4.98
C LEU A 34 7.89 -10.31 -4.95
N TYR A 35 8.35 -10.83 -3.80
CA TYR A 35 9.71 -11.33 -3.68
C TYR A 35 9.98 -12.49 -4.65
N TYR A 36 9.09 -13.49 -4.69
CA TYR A 36 9.20 -14.59 -5.64
C TYR A 36 9.26 -14.09 -7.08
N TYR A 37 8.39 -13.13 -7.42
CA TYR A 37 8.34 -12.58 -8.77
C TYR A 37 9.66 -11.91 -9.16
N PHE A 38 10.11 -10.95 -8.36
CA PHE A 38 11.32 -10.19 -8.68
C PHE A 38 12.59 -10.99 -8.49
N ALA A 39 12.81 -11.60 -7.33
CA ALA A 39 14.05 -12.27 -7.01
C ALA A 39 14.19 -13.64 -7.73
N VAL A 40 13.13 -14.47 -7.69
CA VAL A 40 13.22 -15.84 -8.19
C VAL A 40 12.89 -15.92 -9.69
N LYS A 41 11.78 -15.31 -10.10
CA LYS A 41 11.31 -15.44 -11.49
C LYS A 41 12.04 -14.50 -12.45
N ARG A 42 12.28 -13.25 -12.04
CA ARG A 42 12.95 -12.22 -12.86
C ARG A 42 14.48 -12.19 -12.66
N GLY A 43 15.00 -12.74 -11.57
CA GLY A 43 16.42 -12.68 -11.23
C GLY A 43 16.91 -11.27 -10.86
N VAL A 44 16.02 -10.39 -10.39
CA VAL A 44 16.33 -9.05 -9.94
C VAL A 44 16.84 -9.12 -8.49
N ARG A 45 17.79 -8.28 -8.12
CA ARG A 45 18.20 -8.11 -6.73
C ARG A 45 17.11 -7.35 -5.98
N ALA A 46 16.15 -8.09 -5.43
CA ALA A 46 15.01 -7.52 -4.73
C ALA A 46 15.21 -7.58 -3.22
N LYS A 47 15.22 -6.42 -2.57
CA LYS A 47 15.14 -6.28 -1.12
C LYS A 47 13.72 -5.86 -0.74
N ILE A 48 13.03 -6.69 0.01
CA ILE A 48 11.66 -6.38 0.42
C ILE A 48 11.55 -6.40 1.95
N ILE A 49 10.94 -5.36 2.51
CA ILE A 49 10.77 -5.22 3.96
C ILE A 49 9.28 -5.01 4.23
N GLY A 50 8.68 -5.98 4.94
CA GLY A 50 7.31 -5.88 5.42
C GLY A 50 7.25 -5.36 6.85
N TYR A 51 6.36 -4.40 7.12
CA TYR A 51 6.11 -3.87 8.45
C TYR A 51 4.71 -4.27 8.93
N ASP A 52 4.64 -4.76 10.16
CA ASP A 52 3.37 -5.01 10.85
C ASP A 52 3.52 -4.73 12.36
N LEU A 53 2.39 -4.47 13.04
CA LEU A 53 2.36 -4.25 14.48
C LEU A 53 2.42 -5.54 15.29
N LYS A 54 2.05 -6.67 14.68
CA LYS A 54 1.85 -7.95 15.35
C LYS A 54 3.12 -8.77 15.31
N GLU A 55 3.74 -8.95 16.47
CA GLU A 55 5.00 -9.69 16.65
C GLU A 55 4.87 -11.15 16.17
N ASP A 56 3.81 -11.85 16.55
CA ASP A 56 3.54 -13.23 16.15
C ASP A 56 3.44 -13.42 14.61
N VAL A 57 2.87 -12.42 13.94
CA VAL A 57 2.75 -12.40 12.47
C VAL A 57 4.12 -12.19 11.84
N VAL A 58 4.88 -11.24 12.35
CA VAL A 58 6.23 -10.92 11.86
C VAL A 58 7.19 -12.10 12.04
N GLU A 59 7.19 -12.72 13.22
CA GLU A 59 7.99 -13.93 13.50
C GLU A 59 7.65 -15.05 12.53
N HIS A 60 6.35 -15.35 12.37
CA HIS A 60 5.91 -16.38 11.44
C HIS A 60 6.34 -16.09 9.99
N CYS A 61 6.21 -14.84 9.54
CA CYS A 61 6.61 -14.46 8.19
C CYS A 61 8.13 -14.62 7.98
N ASN A 62 8.96 -14.24 8.97
CA ASN A 62 10.40 -14.43 8.90
C ASN A 62 10.80 -15.92 8.89
N GLU A 63 10.11 -16.77 9.67
CA GLU A 63 10.31 -18.24 9.62
C GLU A 63 9.99 -18.81 8.24
N VAL A 64 8.89 -18.35 7.63
CA VAL A 64 8.49 -18.78 6.29
C VAL A 64 9.51 -18.31 5.25
N ALA A 65 9.96 -17.04 5.32
CA ALA A 65 10.98 -16.51 4.41
C ALA A 65 12.29 -17.32 4.50
N ALA A 66 12.75 -17.63 5.72
CA ALA A 66 13.93 -18.44 5.95
C ALA A 66 13.77 -19.87 5.36
N ARG A 67 12.60 -20.49 5.54
CA ARG A 67 12.29 -21.82 5.00
C ARG A 67 12.37 -21.89 3.47
N TYR A 68 11.97 -20.80 2.78
CA TYR A 68 12.08 -20.70 1.32
C TYR A 68 13.44 -20.21 0.85
N GLY A 69 14.36 -19.85 1.75
CA GLY A 69 15.67 -19.32 1.41
C GLY A 69 15.63 -17.89 0.85
N TYR A 70 14.62 -17.10 1.23
CA TYR A 70 14.44 -15.71 0.78
C TYR A 70 15.25 -14.77 1.69
N SER A 71 16.56 -14.66 1.42
CA SER A 71 17.54 -13.96 2.26
C SER A 71 17.31 -12.46 2.36
N ASP A 72 16.73 -11.85 1.35
CA ASP A 72 16.50 -10.39 1.26
C ASP A 72 15.03 -10.01 1.44
N LEU A 73 14.22 -10.94 1.96
CA LEU A 73 12.85 -10.72 2.41
C LEU A 73 12.82 -10.70 3.93
N HIS A 74 12.53 -9.55 4.51
CA HIS A 74 12.53 -9.34 5.96
C HIS A 74 11.21 -8.79 6.44
N PHE A 75 10.80 -9.19 7.63
CA PHE A 75 9.63 -8.64 8.30
C PHE A 75 10.04 -8.04 9.64
N VAL A 76 9.52 -6.85 9.96
CA VAL A 76 9.90 -6.07 11.12
C VAL A 76 8.66 -5.61 11.86
N VAL A 77 8.66 -5.78 13.19
CA VAL A 77 7.63 -5.19 14.05
C VAL A 77 7.87 -3.69 14.12
N ALA A 78 6.95 -2.91 13.59
CA ALA A 78 7.05 -1.45 13.66
C ALA A 78 5.69 -0.78 13.62
N ASP A 79 5.55 0.29 14.39
CA ASP A 79 4.44 1.24 14.29
C ASP A 79 4.83 2.36 13.32
N VAL A 80 4.26 2.32 12.13
CA VAL A 80 4.54 3.31 11.07
C VAL A 80 4.25 4.76 11.49
N THR A 81 3.48 4.95 12.55
CA THR A 81 3.14 6.27 13.08
C THR A 81 4.20 6.85 14.02
N ARG A 82 5.13 6.05 14.52
CA ARG A 82 6.06 6.40 15.61
C ARG A 82 7.49 6.00 15.37
N ASP A 83 7.70 4.88 14.70
CA ASP A 83 9.02 4.26 14.60
C ASP A 83 9.85 4.87 13.48
N VAL A 84 11.17 4.87 13.69
CA VAL A 84 12.13 5.19 12.62
C VAL A 84 12.25 3.96 11.73
N LEU A 85 11.67 4.05 10.56
CA LEU A 85 11.68 2.98 9.58
C LEU A 85 12.97 3.00 8.75
N TYR A 86 13.02 2.12 7.76
CA TYR A 86 14.13 1.97 6.83
C TYR A 86 14.63 3.31 6.29
N SER A 87 15.93 3.58 6.39
CA SER A 87 16.52 4.90 6.13
C SER A 87 17.26 5.01 4.81
N GLU A 88 17.48 3.90 4.10
CA GLU A 88 18.16 3.88 2.80
C GLU A 88 17.17 4.27 1.68
N HIS A 89 17.65 4.24 0.44
CA HIS A 89 16.82 4.50 -0.73
C HIS A 89 15.72 3.44 -0.90
N ILE A 90 14.52 3.90 -1.21
CA ILE A 90 13.32 3.09 -1.42
C ILE A 90 12.79 3.39 -2.81
N ASP A 91 12.75 2.38 -3.66
CA ASP A 91 12.22 2.54 -5.02
C ASP A 91 10.69 2.52 -5.02
N MET A 92 10.11 1.68 -4.16
CA MET A 92 8.67 1.43 -4.18
C MET A 92 8.10 1.23 -2.79
N LEU A 93 6.95 1.83 -2.54
CA LEU A 93 6.14 1.56 -1.36
C LEU A 93 4.83 0.90 -1.78
N VAL A 94 4.48 -0.18 -1.10
CA VAL A 94 3.24 -0.91 -1.29
C VAL A 94 2.47 -0.90 0.02
N THR A 95 1.17 -0.68 -0.03
CA THR A 95 0.28 -0.84 1.11
C THR A 95 -1.07 -1.39 0.66
N LEU A 96 -1.38 -2.61 1.08
CA LEU A 96 -2.61 -3.30 0.69
C LEU A 96 -3.63 -3.40 1.83
N HIS A 97 -3.16 -3.38 3.06
CA HIS A 97 -3.98 -3.62 4.24
C HIS A 97 -3.75 -2.60 5.36
N ALA A 98 -3.07 -1.48 5.06
CA ALA A 98 -3.04 -0.35 5.97
C ALA A 98 -4.42 0.32 5.97
N CYS A 99 -5.18 0.10 7.04
CA CYS A 99 -6.56 0.56 7.13
C CYS A 99 -6.64 2.00 7.68
N ASP A 100 -7.61 2.77 7.20
CA ASP A 100 -7.97 4.10 7.68
C ASP A 100 -6.72 5.03 7.65
N VAL A 101 -6.42 5.70 8.74
CA VAL A 101 -5.29 6.65 8.87
C VAL A 101 -3.90 6.00 8.70
N ALA A 102 -3.76 4.68 8.84
CA ALA A 102 -2.49 4.01 8.59
C ALA A 102 -2.05 4.13 7.11
N THR A 103 -3.01 4.19 6.18
CA THR A 103 -2.73 4.53 4.78
C THR A 103 -2.12 5.93 4.66
N ASP A 104 -2.67 6.91 5.37
CA ASP A 104 -2.19 8.29 5.30
C ASP A 104 -0.77 8.44 5.84
N TYR A 105 -0.43 7.71 6.92
CA TYR A 105 0.95 7.64 7.42
C TYR A 105 1.90 6.99 6.41
N ALA A 106 1.47 5.92 5.73
CA ALA A 106 2.26 5.27 4.70
C ALA A 106 2.53 6.21 3.51
N LEU A 107 1.51 6.93 3.04
CA LEU A 107 1.64 7.92 1.97
C LEU A 107 2.54 9.08 2.40
N HIS A 108 2.35 9.63 3.60
CA HIS A 108 3.20 10.69 4.14
C HIS A 108 4.66 10.24 4.24
N TYR A 109 4.91 9.01 4.70
CA TYR A 109 6.25 8.45 4.74
C TYR A 109 6.85 8.34 3.34
N ALA A 110 6.11 7.83 2.36
CA ALA A 110 6.57 7.74 0.98
C ALA A 110 6.95 9.11 0.40
N ILE A 111 6.10 10.12 0.56
CA ILE A 111 6.34 11.50 0.14
C ILE A 111 7.61 12.04 0.82
N SER A 112 7.71 11.92 2.15
CA SER A 112 8.85 12.44 2.92
C SER A 112 10.19 11.80 2.56
N ARG A 113 10.17 10.60 2.00
CA ARG A 113 11.34 9.84 1.57
C ARG A 113 11.62 9.93 0.06
N GLY A 114 10.76 10.60 -0.69
CA GLY A 114 10.88 10.71 -2.14
C GLY A 114 10.79 9.36 -2.84
N VAL A 115 9.91 8.48 -2.36
CA VAL A 115 9.68 7.16 -2.96
C VAL A 115 9.11 7.35 -4.36
N GLU A 116 9.73 6.75 -5.37
CA GLU A 116 9.38 7.01 -6.77
C GLU A 116 8.03 6.39 -7.17
N HIS A 117 7.68 5.21 -6.65
CA HIS A 117 6.41 4.56 -6.93
C HIS A 117 5.65 4.17 -5.66
N ILE A 118 4.38 4.49 -5.62
CA ILE A 118 3.48 4.19 -4.51
C ILE A 118 2.31 3.37 -5.03
N PHE A 119 2.09 2.18 -4.46
CA PHE A 119 0.93 1.34 -4.73
C PHE A 119 0.10 1.23 -3.46
N SER A 120 -0.99 1.98 -3.40
CA SER A 120 -1.91 1.97 -2.26
C SER A 120 -3.24 1.33 -2.63
N VAL A 121 -3.68 0.35 -1.82
CA VAL A 121 -4.99 -0.30 -1.97
C VAL A 121 -5.75 -0.16 -0.65
N PRO A 122 -6.35 1.00 -0.38
CA PRO A 122 -7.08 1.23 0.85
C PRO A 122 -8.34 0.36 0.89
N CYS A 123 -8.54 -0.36 1.98
CA CYS A 123 -9.66 -1.29 2.14
C CYS A 123 -10.78 -0.77 3.04
N CYS A 124 -10.53 0.22 3.87
CA CYS A 124 -11.51 0.87 4.73
C CYS A 124 -11.07 2.29 5.09
N GLN A 125 -12.04 3.21 5.08
CA GLN A 125 -11.87 4.63 5.35
C GLN A 125 -13.04 5.08 6.24
N HIS A 126 -12.75 5.35 7.52
CA HIS A 126 -13.79 5.63 8.50
C HIS A 126 -13.75 7.06 9.05
N GLU A 127 -12.61 7.75 8.95
CA GLU A 127 -12.44 9.05 9.58
C GLU A 127 -13.35 10.11 8.99
N VAL A 128 -13.37 10.24 7.66
CA VAL A 128 -14.27 11.19 6.97
C VAL A 128 -15.73 10.86 7.26
N ASN A 129 -16.10 9.57 7.29
CA ASN A 129 -17.47 9.16 7.59
C ASN A 129 -17.94 9.57 9.00
N LYS A 130 -17.02 9.62 9.97
CA LYS A 130 -17.33 10.06 11.35
C LYS A 130 -17.44 11.58 11.47
N THR A 131 -16.74 12.32 10.63
CA THR A 131 -16.59 13.78 10.77
C THR A 131 -17.43 14.58 9.77
N ILE A 132 -17.89 13.95 8.67
CA ILE A 132 -18.67 14.62 7.64
C ILE A 132 -20.00 15.13 8.20
N GLN A 133 -20.30 16.39 7.92
CA GLN A 133 -21.51 17.06 8.42
C GLN A 133 -22.53 17.24 7.30
N LYS A 134 -23.82 17.16 7.68
CA LYS A 134 -24.94 17.51 6.82
C LYS A 134 -25.10 19.03 6.78
N GLY A 135 -25.74 19.53 5.76
CA GLY A 135 -26.03 20.97 5.60
C GLY A 135 -25.43 21.60 4.35
N GLY A 136 -25.19 20.80 3.32
CA GLY A 136 -24.62 21.26 2.05
C GLY A 136 -25.17 20.56 0.81
N ASP A 137 -24.52 20.78 -0.30
CA ASP A 137 -24.94 20.29 -1.62
C ASP A 137 -25.00 18.76 -1.72
N PHE A 138 -24.32 18.05 -0.83
CA PHE A 138 -24.23 16.59 -0.78
C PHE A 138 -25.21 15.93 0.19
N ASP A 139 -26.14 16.67 0.78
CA ASP A 139 -27.09 16.13 1.78
C ASP A 139 -27.89 14.94 1.27
N ILE A 140 -28.21 14.90 -0.01
CA ILE A 140 -28.88 13.76 -0.63
C ILE A 140 -28.07 12.45 -0.48
N LEU A 141 -26.74 12.52 -0.59
CA LEU A 141 -25.85 11.37 -0.41
C LEU A 141 -25.65 11.03 1.08
N LEU A 142 -25.73 12.04 1.94
CA LEU A 142 -25.57 11.87 3.38
C LEU A 142 -26.87 11.46 4.11
N SER A 143 -27.99 11.38 3.38
CA SER A 143 -29.29 11.04 3.96
C SER A 143 -29.41 9.59 4.45
N HIS A 144 -28.67 8.66 3.85
CA HIS A 144 -28.67 7.24 4.18
C HIS A 144 -27.25 6.77 4.53
N GLY A 145 -27.12 6.01 5.62
CA GLY A 145 -25.81 5.57 6.13
C GLY A 145 -24.94 4.84 5.11
N LEU A 146 -25.55 4.01 4.26
CA LEU A 146 -24.81 3.30 3.21
C LEU A 146 -24.23 4.27 2.16
N PHE A 147 -24.99 5.29 1.77
CA PHE A 147 -24.49 6.28 0.81
C PHE A 147 -23.44 7.18 1.44
N GLN A 148 -23.66 7.60 2.68
CA GLN A 148 -22.69 8.37 3.45
C GLN A 148 -21.34 7.64 3.57
N GLU A 149 -21.36 6.35 3.90
CA GLU A 149 -20.16 5.52 3.99
C GLU A 149 -19.39 5.46 2.66
N ARG A 150 -20.07 5.12 1.57
CA ARG A 150 -19.46 5.02 0.24
C ARG A 150 -18.94 6.37 -0.25
N PHE A 151 -19.72 7.44 -0.04
CA PHE A 151 -19.29 8.79 -0.41
C PHE A 151 -18.05 9.21 0.38
N SER A 152 -18.02 8.93 1.70
CA SER A 152 -16.87 9.25 2.55
C SER A 152 -15.63 8.47 2.15
N ALA A 153 -15.77 7.21 1.75
CA ALA A 153 -14.66 6.39 1.25
C ALA A 153 -14.08 6.98 -0.04
N LEU A 154 -14.95 7.25 -1.04
CA LEU A 154 -14.52 7.87 -2.30
C LEU A 154 -13.90 9.26 -2.09
N LEU A 155 -14.45 10.06 -1.18
CA LEU A 155 -13.92 11.38 -0.86
C LEU A 155 -12.53 11.27 -0.21
N THR A 156 -12.33 10.31 0.69
CA THR A 156 -11.02 10.06 1.31
C THR A 156 -9.97 9.72 0.25
N ASP A 157 -10.29 8.81 -0.67
CA ASP A 157 -9.36 8.40 -1.71
C ASP A 157 -9.10 9.52 -2.73
N ALA A 158 -10.11 10.33 -3.05
CA ALA A 158 -9.95 11.52 -3.89
C ALA A 158 -9.03 12.57 -3.23
N ILE A 159 -9.15 12.78 -1.91
CA ILE A 159 -8.26 13.69 -1.17
C ILE A 159 -6.82 13.15 -1.20
N ARG A 160 -6.62 11.85 -0.98
CA ARG A 160 -5.28 11.22 -1.06
C ARG A 160 -4.65 11.38 -2.43
N ALA A 161 -5.43 11.16 -3.50
CA ALA A 161 -4.97 11.38 -4.86
C ALA A 161 -4.56 12.85 -5.08
N ALA A 162 -5.40 13.81 -4.70
CA ALA A 162 -5.09 15.24 -4.83
C ALA A 162 -3.83 15.65 -4.05
N VAL A 163 -3.63 15.12 -2.84
CA VAL A 163 -2.41 15.39 -2.05
C VAL A 163 -1.17 14.85 -2.76
N LEU A 164 -1.23 13.64 -3.32
CA LEU A 164 -0.12 13.06 -4.07
C LEU A 164 0.18 13.86 -5.34
N GLU A 165 -0.83 14.32 -6.06
CA GLU A 165 -0.68 15.21 -7.23
C GLU A 165 -0.02 16.54 -6.85
N ASP A 166 -0.43 17.16 -5.74
CA ASP A 166 0.16 18.40 -5.22
C ASP A 166 1.65 18.21 -4.83
N GLU A 167 2.02 17.01 -4.39
CA GLU A 167 3.41 16.63 -4.09
C GLU A 167 4.21 16.17 -5.33
N GLY A 168 3.61 16.25 -6.52
CA GLY A 168 4.27 16.04 -7.81
C GLY A 168 4.23 14.61 -8.34
N TYR A 169 3.40 13.73 -7.77
CA TYR A 169 3.17 12.40 -8.31
C TYR A 169 2.16 12.43 -9.47
N ASP A 170 2.35 11.56 -10.44
CA ASP A 170 1.33 11.22 -11.44
C ASP A 170 0.45 10.10 -10.88
N VAL A 171 -0.85 10.36 -10.74
CA VAL A 171 -1.74 9.49 -9.96
C VAL A 171 -2.77 8.81 -10.85
N ASP A 172 -2.73 7.49 -10.88
CA ASP A 172 -3.75 6.65 -11.50
C ASP A 172 -4.67 6.02 -10.45
N VAL A 173 -5.97 6.27 -10.55
CA VAL A 173 -6.99 5.62 -9.72
C VAL A 173 -7.58 4.45 -10.51
N ILE A 174 -7.30 3.22 -10.07
CA ILE A 174 -7.62 2.01 -10.82
C ILE A 174 -8.56 1.11 -10.01
N GLU A 175 -9.68 0.71 -10.60
CA GLU A 175 -10.56 -0.28 -10.01
C GLU A 175 -10.15 -1.70 -10.46
N PHE A 176 -9.90 -2.58 -9.47
CA PHE A 176 -9.62 -3.99 -9.73
C PHE A 176 -10.92 -4.78 -9.74
N ILE A 177 -11.61 -4.84 -10.87
CA ILE A 177 -12.75 -5.70 -11.04
C ILE A 177 -12.30 -7.00 -11.71
N ASP A 178 -12.66 -8.14 -11.12
CA ASP A 178 -12.60 -9.42 -11.81
C ASP A 178 -13.83 -9.51 -12.72
N PHE A 179 -13.64 -9.32 -14.02
CA PHE A 179 -14.72 -9.41 -15.02
C PHE A 179 -15.44 -10.78 -15.02
N ALA A 180 -14.85 -11.81 -14.40
CA ALA A 180 -15.51 -13.12 -14.26
C ALA A 180 -16.72 -13.10 -13.32
N HIS A 181 -16.88 -12.05 -12.50
CA HIS A 181 -17.99 -11.87 -11.57
C HIS A 181 -18.90 -10.68 -11.89
N SER A 182 -18.68 -10.02 -13.01
CA SER A 182 -19.65 -9.03 -13.53
C SER A 182 -20.74 -9.76 -14.29
N PRO A 183 -22.03 -9.60 -13.93
CA PRO A 183 -23.15 -10.21 -14.67
C PRO A 183 -23.29 -9.63 -16.07
#